data_548eeef51c9f2296ef61b6447a438aa8
#
_entry.id   548eeef51c9f2296ef61b6447a438aa8
#
_cell.length_a   1.000
_cell.length_b   1.000
_cell.length_c   1.000
_cell.angle_alpha   90.00
_cell.angle_beta   90.00
_cell.angle_gamma   90.00
#
_symmetry.space_group_name_H-M   'P 1'
#
loop_
_entity.id
_entity.type
_entity.pdbx_description
1 polymer ?
#
loop_
_entity_poly.entity_id
_entity_poly.type
_entity_poly.pdbx_seq_one_letter_code
_entity_poly.pdbx_strand_id
1 'polypeptide(L)'
;MFLFKKNQTIGDYTVVFPHKEGSYAQTYRVKDASSKVKFLKLIFMEELEVFQYDKDGQIIEAEVASLLDHPNLCHYVDSGKLEKDGHQLVYIVTEYVPGENLDAHIRRGGAPSQQEVRQIMKSLLSALVFLHNLERPVIHNEITIENILLGLVNNFANAKLID
;
A
#
# COMPACT_ATOMS: atom_id res chain seq x y z
N MET A 1 3.33 -11.43 -15.81
CA MET A 1 4.70 -11.87 -15.38
C MET A 1 5.38 -10.70 -14.69
N PHE A 2 6.01 -10.89 -13.53
CA PHE A 2 6.70 -9.81 -12.82
C PHE A 2 7.89 -9.24 -13.61
N LEU A 3 7.95 -7.91 -13.69
CA LEU A 3 8.99 -7.17 -14.42
C LEU A 3 10.36 -7.27 -13.71
N PHE A 4 10.36 -7.31 -12.38
CA PHE A 4 11.57 -7.46 -11.58
C PHE A 4 11.60 -8.78 -10.83
N LYS A 5 12.78 -9.41 -10.83
CA LYS A 5 13.05 -10.66 -10.10
C LYS A 5 13.77 -10.39 -8.79
N LYS A 6 13.82 -11.40 -7.91
CA LYS A 6 14.62 -11.35 -6.68
C LYS A 6 16.05 -10.87 -6.96
N ASN A 7 16.57 -10.01 -6.09
CA ASN A 7 17.90 -9.38 -6.15
C ASN A 7 18.08 -8.33 -7.25
N GLN A 8 17.08 -8.03 -8.08
CA GLN A 8 17.12 -6.85 -8.94
C GLN A 8 16.72 -5.60 -8.17
N THR A 9 17.07 -4.42 -8.69
CA THR A 9 16.80 -3.13 -8.05
C THR A 9 15.69 -2.37 -8.76
N ILE A 10 14.85 -1.69 -7.95
CA ILE A 10 13.85 -0.71 -8.38
C ILE A 10 14.23 0.59 -7.66
N GLY A 11 14.77 1.57 -8.40
CA GLY A 11 15.43 2.73 -7.78
C GLY A 11 16.52 2.26 -6.81
N ASP A 12 16.49 2.74 -5.58
CA ASP A 12 17.45 2.39 -4.51
C ASP A 12 17.06 1.13 -3.71
N TYR A 13 16.03 0.40 -4.15
CA TYR A 13 15.45 -0.72 -3.42
C TYR A 13 15.76 -2.06 -4.08
N THR A 14 16.23 -3.03 -3.30
CA THR A 14 16.49 -4.40 -3.78
C THR A 14 15.29 -5.30 -3.56
N VAL A 15 14.83 -5.95 -4.61
CA VAL A 15 13.70 -6.90 -4.56
C VAL A 15 14.06 -8.12 -3.72
N VAL A 16 13.29 -8.37 -2.68
CA VAL A 16 13.35 -9.58 -1.86
C VAL A 16 12.40 -10.63 -2.41
N PHE A 17 11.17 -10.20 -2.72
CA PHE A 17 10.11 -11.09 -3.17
C PHE A 17 9.06 -10.32 -3.98
N PRO A 18 8.74 -10.75 -5.23
CA PRO A 18 7.56 -10.29 -5.95
C PRO A 18 6.30 -10.77 -5.20
N HIS A 19 5.33 -9.88 -4.95
CA HIS A 19 4.19 -10.17 -4.08
C HIS A 19 2.89 -10.43 -4.85
N LYS A 20 2.40 -9.43 -5.58
CA LYS A 20 1.12 -9.53 -6.32
C LYS A 20 1.23 -8.79 -7.65
N GLU A 21 0.60 -9.34 -8.68
CA GLU A 21 0.43 -8.72 -10.00
C GLU A 21 -1.03 -8.31 -10.14
N GLY A 22 -1.27 -7.02 -10.38
CA GLY A 22 -2.57 -6.43 -10.67
C GLY A 22 -2.69 -5.99 -12.12
N SER A 23 -3.76 -5.28 -12.47
CA SER A 23 -4.05 -4.81 -13.83
C SER A 23 -3.08 -3.72 -14.29
N TYR A 24 -2.78 -2.74 -13.44
CA TYR A 24 -1.92 -1.59 -13.75
C TYR A 24 -0.68 -1.48 -12.85
N ALA A 25 -0.52 -2.38 -11.89
CA ALA A 25 0.58 -2.33 -10.94
C ALA A 25 1.05 -3.72 -10.51
N GLN A 26 2.32 -3.79 -10.12
CA GLN A 26 2.92 -4.95 -9.45
C GLN A 26 3.44 -4.53 -8.09
N THR A 27 3.32 -5.39 -7.11
CA THR A 27 3.81 -5.11 -5.74
C THR A 27 4.96 -6.03 -5.38
N TYR A 28 5.88 -5.48 -4.58
CA TYR A 28 7.12 -6.14 -4.20
C TYR A 28 7.42 -5.93 -2.73
N ARG A 29 7.98 -6.95 -2.10
CA ARG A 29 8.71 -6.77 -0.85
C ARG A 29 10.16 -6.47 -1.21
N VAL A 30 10.67 -5.34 -0.72
CA VAL A 30 12.01 -4.83 -1.05
C VAL A 30 12.81 -4.55 0.21
N LYS A 31 14.12 -4.30 0.06
CA LYS A 31 15.00 -3.78 1.11
C LYS A 31 15.61 -2.46 0.68
N ASP A 32 15.68 -1.51 1.59
CA ASP A 32 16.45 -0.28 1.43
C ASP A 32 17.97 -0.51 1.65
N ALA A 33 18.78 0.54 1.48
CA ALA A 33 20.24 0.51 1.67
C ALA A 33 20.65 0.06 3.09
N SER A 34 19.78 0.26 4.10
CA SER A 34 19.99 -0.19 5.48
C SER A 34 19.50 -1.61 5.74
N SER A 35 19.14 -2.36 4.68
CA SER A 35 18.55 -3.71 4.75
C SER A 35 17.20 -3.78 5.45
N LYS A 36 16.52 -2.65 5.68
CA LYS A 36 15.17 -2.63 6.24
C LYS A 36 14.16 -3.02 5.16
N VAL A 37 13.23 -3.89 5.54
CA VAL A 37 12.17 -4.34 4.64
C VAL A 37 11.14 -3.23 4.44
N LYS A 38 10.71 -3.05 3.18
CA LYS A 38 9.70 -2.12 2.73
C LYS A 38 8.72 -2.82 1.80
N PHE A 39 7.58 -2.19 1.58
CA PHE A 39 6.63 -2.58 0.55
C PHE A 39 6.71 -1.59 -0.60
N LEU A 40 6.73 -2.06 -1.84
CA LEU A 40 6.85 -1.24 -3.04
C LEU A 40 5.75 -1.60 -4.02
N LYS A 41 4.97 -0.60 -4.43
CA LYS A 41 4.00 -0.69 -5.53
C LYS A 41 4.64 -0.05 -6.77
N LEU A 42 4.72 -0.81 -7.86
CA LEU A 42 5.24 -0.39 -9.15
C LEU A 42 4.09 -0.24 -10.12
N ILE A 43 3.85 0.96 -10.59
CA ILE A 43 2.73 1.35 -11.43
C ILE A 43 3.20 1.48 -12.88
N PHE A 44 2.50 0.85 -13.81
CA PHE A 44 2.71 0.98 -15.25
C PHE A 44 1.90 2.18 -15.77
N MET A 45 2.58 3.25 -16.18
CA MET A 45 1.91 4.50 -16.56
C MET A 45 1.00 4.34 -17.79
N GLU A 46 1.35 3.47 -18.71
CA GLU A 46 0.55 3.17 -19.91
C GLU A 46 -0.75 2.42 -19.61
N GLU A 47 -0.88 1.81 -18.44
CA GLU A 47 -2.09 1.10 -18.01
C GLU A 47 -3.04 1.97 -17.19
N LEU A 48 -2.68 3.24 -16.95
CA LEU A 48 -3.48 4.17 -16.17
C LEU A 48 -4.50 4.91 -17.04
N GLU A 49 -5.70 5.07 -16.51
CA GLU A 49 -6.76 5.89 -17.11
C GLU A 49 -6.52 7.38 -16.84
N VAL A 50 -7.08 8.24 -17.71
CA VAL A 50 -6.90 9.70 -17.65
C VAL A 50 -7.27 10.29 -16.28
N PHE A 51 -8.29 9.75 -15.62
CA PHE A 51 -8.72 10.24 -14.29
C PHE A 51 -7.77 9.89 -13.14
N GLN A 52 -6.76 9.06 -13.38
CA GLN A 52 -5.72 8.72 -12.39
C GLN A 52 -4.54 9.72 -12.41
N TYR A 53 -4.58 10.68 -13.35
CA TYR A 53 -3.64 11.78 -13.40
C TYR A 53 -4.30 13.08 -12.92
N ASP A 54 -3.52 13.93 -12.30
CA ASP A 54 -3.93 15.29 -11.97
C ASP A 54 -3.82 16.20 -13.22
N LYS A 55 -4.23 17.47 -13.07
CA LYS A 55 -4.15 18.49 -14.14
C LYS A 55 -2.71 18.77 -14.64
N ASP A 56 -1.70 18.45 -13.83
CA ASP A 56 -0.28 18.66 -14.12
C ASP A 56 0.39 17.37 -14.63
N GLY A 57 -0.40 16.30 -14.87
CA GLY A 57 0.04 15.01 -15.39
C GLY A 57 0.80 14.15 -14.38
N GLN A 58 0.62 14.42 -13.08
CA GLN A 58 1.18 13.57 -12.02
C GLN A 58 0.19 12.47 -11.66
N ILE A 59 0.71 11.32 -11.22
CA ILE A 59 -0.13 10.20 -10.76
C ILE A 59 -0.70 10.57 -9.39
N ILE A 60 -2.03 10.68 -9.30
CA ILE A 60 -2.75 11.08 -8.10
C ILE A 60 -2.41 10.18 -6.91
N GLU A 61 -2.30 8.86 -7.13
CA GLU A 61 -1.95 7.90 -6.08
C GLU A 61 -0.59 8.21 -5.43
N ALA A 62 0.42 8.57 -6.24
CA ALA A 62 1.74 8.89 -5.71
C ALA A 62 1.75 10.23 -4.96
N GLU A 63 1.00 11.23 -5.44
CA GLU A 63 0.85 12.51 -4.75
C GLU A 63 0.14 12.31 -3.41
N VAL A 64 -1.01 11.64 -3.42
CA VAL A 64 -1.79 11.34 -2.21
C VAL A 64 -0.97 10.55 -1.19
N ALA A 65 -0.28 9.47 -1.62
CA ALA A 65 0.52 8.65 -0.72
C ALA A 65 1.53 9.48 0.09
N SER A 66 2.15 10.50 -0.53
CA SER A 66 3.13 11.37 0.13
C SER A 66 2.54 12.26 1.23
N LEU A 67 1.22 12.46 1.24
CA LEU A 67 0.51 13.28 2.23
C LEU A 67 -0.01 12.45 3.43
N LEU A 68 0.07 11.12 3.35
CA LEU A 68 -0.53 10.23 4.34
C LEU A 68 0.42 10.03 5.53
N ASP A 69 0.10 10.68 6.64
CA ASP A 69 0.77 10.49 7.95
C ASP A 69 -0.28 10.23 9.02
N HIS A 70 -0.66 8.96 9.19
CA HIS A 70 -1.66 8.54 10.16
C HIS A 70 -1.37 7.12 10.65
N PRO A 71 -1.52 6.81 11.97
CA PRO A 71 -1.16 5.51 12.53
C PRO A 71 -1.94 4.32 11.94
N ASN A 72 -3.13 4.56 11.41
CA ASN A 72 -3.97 3.52 10.79
C ASN A 72 -3.91 3.51 9.24
N LEU A 73 -2.91 4.18 8.66
CA LEU A 73 -2.52 4.09 7.26
C LEU A 73 -1.07 3.59 7.16
N CYS A 74 -0.68 3.01 6.04
CA CYS A 74 0.73 2.67 5.83
C CYS A 74 1.55 3.93 5.63
N HIS A 75 2.63 4.07 6.41
CA HIS A 75 3.50 5.22 6.33
C HIS A 75 4.24 5.25 5.00
N TYR A 76 4.15 6.39 4.31
CA TYR A 76 4.89 6.67 3.08
C TYR A 76 6.40 6.81 3.39
N VAL A 77 7.22 6.29 2.49
CA VAL A 77 8.69 6.35 2.62
C VAL A 77 9.29 7.13 1.47
N ASP A 78 8.92 6.78 0.22
CA ASP A 78 9.55 7.32 -0.99
C ASP A 78 8.70 7.05 -2.22
N SER A 79 8.97 7.78 -3.32
CA SER A 79 8.45 7.47 -4.64
C SER A 79 9.42 7.96 -5.71
N GLY A 80 9.35 7.36 -6.89
CA GLY A 80 10.19 7.78 -8.00
C GLY A 80 9.69 7.26 -9.34
N LYS A 81 10.38 7.71 -10.41
CA LYS A 81 10.09 7.30 -11.79
C LYS A 81 11.29 6.53 -12.34
N LEU A 82 10.99 5.56 -13.17
CA LEU A 82 12.02 4.82 -13.92
C LEU A 82 11.45 4.30 -15.25
N GLU A 83 12.36 3.90 -16.12
CA GLU A 83 12.02 3.20 -17.36
C GLU A 83 12.68 1.82 -17.38
N LYS A 84 11.93 0.81 -17.78
CA LYS A 84 12.45 -0.54 -17.96
C LYS A 84 11.68 -1.31 -19.03
N ASP A 85 12.44 -1.94 -19.93
CA ASP A 85 11.91 -2.79 -21.01
C ASP A 85 10.82 -2.09 -21.87
N GLY A 86 10.96 -0.75 -22.03
CA GLY A 86 10.02 0.09 -22.79
C GLY A 86 8.81 0.59 -22.00
N HIS A 87 8.69 0.24 -20.71
CA HIS A 87 7.65 0.71 -19.81
C HIS A 87 8.07 1.97 -19.05
N GLN A 88 7.19 2.97 -19.03
CA GLN A 88 7.30 4.12 -18.13
C GLN A 88 6.65 3.75 -16.79
N LEU A 89 7.42 3.85 -15.71
CA LEU A 89 7.06 3.30 -14.42
C LEU A 89 7.14 4.36 -13.32
N VAL A 90 6.20 4.30 -12.39
CA VAL A 90 6.28 5.01 -11.10
C VAL A 90 6.27 3.99 -9.98
N TYR A 91 7.17 4.14 -9.00
CA TYR A 91 7.12 3.34 -7.79
C TYR A 91 6.74 4.19 -6.58
N ILE A 92 5.99 3.60 -5.68
CA ILE A 92 5.63 4.14 -4.36
C ILE A 92 6.12 3.15 -3.32
N VAL A 93 6.86 3.63 -2.34
CA VAL A 93 7.40 2.82 -1.24
C VAL A 93 6.73 3.21 0.07
N THR A 94 6.25 2.21 0.78
CA THR A 94 5.66 2.36 2.11
C THR A 94 6.38 1.49 3.13
N GLU A 95 6.10 1.70 4.39
CA GLU A 95 6.51 0.77 5.44
C GLU A 95 6.02 -0.65 5.10
N TYR A 96 6.82 -1.64 5.51
CA TYR A 96 6.35 -3.02 5.52
C TYR A 96 5.72 -3.33 6.87
N VAL A 97 4.43 -3.63 6.88
CA VAL A 97 3.71 -4.06 8.08
C VAL A 97 3.75 -5.60 8.13
N PRO A 98 4.55 -6.20 9.03
CA PRO A 98 4.57 -7.65 9.16
C PRO A 98 3.26 -8.14 9.80
N GLY A 99 2.81 -9.32 9.39
CA GLY A 99 1.56 -9.92 9.89
C GLY A 99 0.64 -10.34 8.76
N GLU A 100 -0.63 -10.45 9.08
CA GLU A 100 -1.67 -10.90 8.15
C GLU A 100 -2.73 -9.80 7.95
N ASN A 101 -3.43 -9.86 6.82
CA ASN A 101 -4.64 -9.07 6.62
C ASN A 101 -5.85 -9.76 7.26
N LEU A 102 -6.97 -9.04 7.33
CA LEU A 102 -8.19 -9.54 7.96
C LEU A 102 -8.77 -10.76 7.22
N ASP A 103 -8.64 -10.84 5.89
CA ASP A 103 -9.07 -12.01 5.11
C ASP A 103 -8.30 -13.27 5.53
N ALA A 104 -6.98 -13.21 5.57
CA ALA A 104 -6.13 -14.32 6.01
C ALA A 104 -6.44 -14.73 7.46
N HIS A 105 -6.68 -13.74 8.34
CA HIS A 105 -7.07 -13.98 9.71
C HIS A 105 -8.38 -14.78 9.80
N ILE A 106 -9.42 -14.35 9.07
CA ILE A 106 -10.73 -15.02 9.05
C ILE A 106 -10.61 -16.45 8.51
N ARG A 107 -9.85 -16.65 7.43
CA ARG A 107 -9.64 -17.99 6.84
C ARG A 107 -8.93 -18.95 7.78
N ARG A 108 -7.99 -18.43 8.58
CA ARG A 108 -7.19 -19.24 9.52
C ARG A 108 -7.94 -19.55 10.80
N GLY A 109 -8.62 -18.56 11.40
CA GLY A 109 -9.13 -18.60 12.77
C GLY A 109 -10.64 -18.36 12.92
N GLY A 110 -11.35 -18.08 11.81
CA GLY A 110 -12.75 -17.72 11.85
C GLY A 110 -12.99 -16.22 12.04
N ALA A 111 -14.26 -15.85 12.15
CA ALA A 111 -14.65 -14.46 12.30
C ALA A 111 -14.13 -13.84 13.62
N PRO A 112 -13.63 -12.60 13.58
CA PRO A 112 -13.25 -11.88 14.79
C PRO A 112 -14.42 -11.74 15.77
N SER A 113 -14.13 -11.69 17.06
CA SER A 113 -15.11 -11.41 18.10
C SER A 113 -15.69 -9.99 17.96
N GLN A 114 -16.84 -9.74 18.58
CA GLN A 114 -17.46 -8.41 18.57
C GLN A 114 -16.51 -7.31 19.10
N GLN A 115 -15.68 -7.62 20.09
CA GLN A 115 -14.71 -6.68 20.63
C GLN A 115 -13.60 -6.36 19.62
N GLU A 116 -13.06 -7.36 18.95
CA GLU A 116 -12.03 -7.21 17.90
C GLU A 116 -12.58 -6.43 16.71
N VAL A 117 -13.79 -6.75 16.23
CA VAL A 117 -14.45 -5.96 15.16
C VAL A 117 -14.58 -4.50 15.57
N ARG A 118 -14.98 -4.21 16.82
CA ARG A 118 -15.09 -2.84 17.32
C ARG A 118 -13.73 -2.11 17.32
N GLN A 119 -12.63 -2.79 17.63
CA GLN A 119 -11.29 -2.20 17.58
C GLN A 119 -10.86 -1.92 16.15
N ILE A 120 -11.06 -2.87 15.22
CA ILE A 120 -10.79 -2.68 13.79
C ILE A 120 -11.58 -1.47 13.26
N MET A 121 -12.88 -1.42 13.52
CA MET A 121 -13.73 -0.33 13.05
C MET A 121 -13.30 1.05 13.57
N LYS A 122 -12.85 1.14 14.83
CA LYS A 122 -12.30 2.40 15.36
C LYS A 122 -11.05 2.82 14.61
N SER A 123 -10.14 1.90 14.31
CA SER A 123 -8.91 2.17 13.53
C SER A 123 -9.25 2.66 12.13
N LEU A 124 -10.15 1.97 11.43
CA LEU A 124 -10.57 2.34 10.07
C LEU A 124 -11.28 3.70 10.04
N LEU A 125 -12.21 3.94 10.97
CA LEU A 125 -12.90 5.23 11.05
C LEU A 125 -11.94 6.37 11.36
N SER A 126 -10.92 6.14 12.20
CA SER A 126 -9.86 7.13 12.44
C SER A 126 -9.09 7.49 11.17
N ALA A 127 -8.69 6.48 10.38
CA ALA A 127 -8.05 6.69 9.08
C ALA A 127 -8.96 7.46 8.10
N LEU A 128 -10.23 7.08 8.00
CA LEU A 128 -11.19 7.74 7.11
C LEU A 128 -11.47 9.19 7.50
N VAL A 129 -11.58 9.48 8.80
CA VAL A 129 -11.71 10.86 9.30
C VAL A 129 -10.50 11.68 8.88
N PHE A 130 -9.29 11.13 9.00
CA PHE A 130 -8.08 11.80 8.53
C PHE A 130 -8.13 12.09 7.02
N LEU A 131 -8.42 11.08 6.19
CA LEU A 131 -8.48 11.20 4.73
C LEU A 131 -9.54 12.22 4.27
N HIS A 132 -10.71 12.20 4.89
CA HIS A 132 -11.82 13.08 4.52
C HIS A 132 -11.64 14.54 4.99
N ASN A 133 -10.74 14.78 5.95
CA ASN A 133 -10.41 16.14 6.44
C ASN A 133 -9.13 16.73 5.85
N LEU A 134 -8.49 16.06 4.89
CA LEU A 134 -7.40 16.67 4.12
C LEU A 134 -7.91 17.90 3.35
N GLU A 135 -7.03 18.83 3.04
CA GLU A 135 -7.37 20.02 2.22
C GLU A 135 -8.05 19.65 0.90
N ARG A 136 -7.59 18.53 0.30
CA ARG A 136 -8.30 17.82 -0.78
C ARG A 136 -8.76 16.48 -0.23
N PRO A 137 -10.04 16.31 0.10
CA PRO A 137 -10.56 15.08 0.67
C PRO A 137 -10.28 13.87 -0.23
N VAL A 138 -9.77 12.80 0.36
CA VAL A 138 -9.46 11.54 -0.33
C VAL A 138 -10.51 10.51 0.05
N ILE A 139 -11.14 9.91 -0.96
CA ILE A 139 -12.06 8.78 -0.81
C ILE A 139 -11.31 7.51 -1.16
N HIS A 140 -11.27 6.55 -0.23
CA HIS A 140 -10.48 5.33 -0.39
C HIS A 140 -11.00 4.39 -1.50
N ASN A 141 -12.30 4.31 -1.68
CA ASN A 141 -13.03 3.51 -2.69
C ASN A 141 -12.90 1.98 -2.61
N GLU A 142 -11.93 1.42 -1.89
CA GLU A 142 -11.70 -0.03 -1.85
C GLU A 142 -11.45 -0.53 -0.41
N ILE A 143 -12.43 -0.34 0.48
CA ILE A 143 -12.37 -0.84 1.85
C ILE A 143 -12.82 -2.30 1.85
N THR A 144 -11.89 -3.21 1.74
CA THR A 144 -12.10 -4.66 1.75
C THR A 144 -11.32 -5.33 2.89
N ILE A 145 -11.67 -6.56 3.23
CA ILE A 145 -10.97 -7.31 4.29
C ILE A 145 -9.53 -7.68 3.89
N GLU A 146 -9.22 -7.71 2.60
CA GLU A 146 -7.87 -7.89 2.06
C GLU A 146 -6.99 -6.65 2.29
N ASN A 147 -7.61 -5.45 2.30
CA ASN A 147 -6.93 -4.18 2.44
C ASN A 147 -6.85 -3.69 3.91
N ILE A 148 -7.13 -4.57 4.88
CA ILE A 148 -7.00 -4.29 6.31
C ILE A 148 -5.88 -5.15 6.89
N LEU A 149 -4.74 -4.54 7.22
CA LEU A 149 -3.61 -5.22 7.87
C LEU A 149 -3.77 -5.20 9.39
N LEU A 150 -3.63 -6.36 10.02
CA LEU A 150 -3.76 -6.52 11.48
C LEU A 150 -2.41 -6.43 12.22
N GLY A 151 -1.30 -6.51 11.48
CA GLY A 151 0.03 -6.57 12.06
C GLY A 151 0.35 -7.90 12.75
N LEU A 152 1.50 -7.94 13.42
CA LEU A 152 1.88 -9.10 14.25
C LEU A 152 1.05 -9.14 15.53
N VAL A 153 0.75 -10.36 16.00
CA VAL A 153 0.04 -10.59 17.28
C VAL A 153 -1.40 -10.08 17.28
N ASN A 154 -2.06 -10.05 16.10
CA ASN A 154 -3.46 -9.68 15.98
C ASN A 154 -3.77 -8.37 16.71
N ASN A 155 -3.00 -7.32 16.42
CA ASN A 155 -3.17 -6.02 17.06
C ASN A 155 -4.32 -5.25 16.40
N PHE A 156 -5.55 -5.68 16.68
CA PHE A 156 -6.78 -5.12 16.11
C PHE A 156 -6.98 -3.63 16.41
N ALA A 157 -6.38 -3.13 17.51
CA ALA A 157 -6.43 -1.71 17.87
C ALA A 157 -5.54 -0.82 16.99
N ASN A 158 -4.58 -1.42 16.25
CA ASN A 158 -3.68 -0.73 15.35
C ASN A 158 -3.80 -1.26 13.90
N ALA A 159 -5.00 -1.70 13.53
CA ALA A 159 -5.27 -2.09 12.15
C ALA A 159 -4.96 -0.93 11.20
N LYS A 160 -4.33 -1.26 10.06
CA LYS A 160 -3.98 -0.29 9.01
C LYS A 160 -4.77 -0.57 7.75
N LEU A 161 -5.32 0.50 7.18
CA LEU A 161 -5.93 0.47 5.85
C LEU A 161 -4.85 0.71 4.80
N ILE A 162 -4.87 -0.09 3.72
CA ILE A 162 -3.91 -0.04 2.60
C ILE A 162 -4.63 0.08 1.26
N ASP A 163 -3.90 0.44 0.20
CA ASP A 163 -4.33 0.65 -1.19
C ASP A 163 -5.27 1.85 -1.35
#